data_585442a38f259371eaedd0332581d086
#
_entry.id   585442a38f259371eaedd0332581d086
#
_cell.length_a   1.000
_cell.length_b   1.000
_cell.length_c   1.000
_cell.angle_alpha   90.00
_cell.angle_beta   90.00
_cell.angle_gamma   90.00
#
_symmetry.space_group_name_H-M   'P 1'
#
loop_
_entity.id
_entity.type
_entity.pdbx_description
1 polymer ?
#
loop_
_entity_poly.entity_id
_entity_poly.type
_entity_poly.pdbx_seq_one_letter_code
_entity_poly.pdbx_strand_id
1 'polypeptide(L)'
;MRTRIKVCGFTREDQLAQAARLGVDAVGLVFYPPSPRNVSIEQAQALCRSVPPFVTAVGLFVDATEEQVREVLRQVPLTLLQFHGDETPAYCQQFGLPYIKAVRVKPGLDLLQYATDFASARGLLLDAYVAGVPGGTGERFDWTLIPANLPLPVVLSGGLDPDNVTEAINNVRPWAVDVSSGVEQGKGNKDLAKMAAFIDGVRNADV
;
A
#
# COMPACT_ATOMS: atom_id res chain seq x y z
N MET A 1 2.53 -18.84 -8.11
CA MET A 1 2.79 -18.24 -6.75
C MET A 1 1.62 -17.31 -6.45
N ARG A 2 0.97 -17.41 -5.27
CA ARG A 2 -0.19 -16.57 -4.96
C ARG A 2 0.19 -15.08 -4.81
N THR A 3 -0.50 -14.20 -5.51
CA THR A 3 -0.38 -12.74 -5.37
C THR A 3 -1.00 -12.30 -4.04
N ARG A 4 -0.30 -11.47 -3.26
CA ARG A 4 -0.81 -10.93 -1.98
C ARG A 4 -1.65 -9.70 -2.24
N ILE A 5 -2.60 -9.44 -1.32
CA ILE A 5 -3.56 -8.36 -1.46
C ILE A 5 -3.43 -7.41 -0.28
N LYS A 6 -3.12 -6.14 -0.55
CA LYS A 6 -3.23 -5.06 0.42
C LYS A 6 -4.39 -4.14 0.03
N VAL A 7 -5.20 -3.77 1.01
CA VAL A 7 -6.20 -2.70 0.88
C VAL A 7 -5.82 -1.57 1.80
N CYS A 8 -5.66 -0.37 1.24
CA CYS A 8 -5.10 0.79 1.93
C CYS A 8 -6.13 1.88 2.22
N GLY A 9 -5.98 2.58 3.35
CA GLY A 9 -6.78 3.74 3.71
C GLY A 9 -8.10 3.39 4.38
N PHE A 10 -8.09 2.46 5.35
CA PHE A 10 -9.25 2.20 6.21
C PHE A 10 -9.43 3.29 7.24
N THR A 11 -10.68 3.73 7.41
CA THR A 11 -11.12 4.70 8.42
C THR A 11 -12.22 4.13 9.30
N ARG A 12 -12.72 2.91 9.02
CA ARG A 12 -13.85 2.26 9.72
C ARG A 12 -13.52 0.81 10.06
N GLU A 13 -13.80 0.42 11.29
CA GLU A 13 -13.53 -0.92 11.83
C GLU A 13 -14.35 -2.02 11.12
N ASP A 14 -15.64 -1.74 10.85
CA ASP A 14 -16.53 -2.69 10.17
C ASP A 14 -16.02 -3.06 8.76
N GLN A 15 -15.52 -2.09 8.01
CA GLN A 15 -14.97 -2.29 6.67
C GLN A 15 -13.65 -3.06 6.71
N LEU A 16 -12.78 -2.76 7.68
CA LEU A 16 -11.53 -3.49 7.87
C LEU A 16 -11.80 -4.95 8.24
N ALA A 17 -12.72 -5.21 9.16
CA ALA A 17 -13.10 -6.56 9.54
C ALA A 17 -13.70 -7.36 8.35
N GLN A 18 -14.46 -6.71 7.48
CA GLN A 18 -14.99 -7.31 6.26
C GLN A 18 -13.87 -7.64 5.27
N ALA A 19 -12.92 -6.72 5.04
CA ALA A 19 -11.75 -6.97 4.18
C ALA A 19 -10.94 -8.18 4.67
N ALA A 20 -10.70 -8.27 5.98
CA ALA A 20 -10.00 -9.40 6.58
C ALA A 20 -10.74 -10.73 6.35
N ARG A 21 -12.08 -10.75 6.48
CA ARG A 21 -12.89 -11.94 6.17
C ARG A 21 -12.87 -12.33 4.70
N LEU A 22 -12.74 -11.37 3.79
CA LEU A 22 -12.56 -11.62 2.35
C LEU A 22 -11.18 -12.18 2.02
N GLY A 23 -10.21 -12.11 2.95
CA GLY A 23 -8.90 -12.74 2.85
C GLY A 23 -7.82 -11.82 2.29
N VAL A 24 -7.82 -10.53 2.64
CA VAL A 24 -6.69 -9.65 2.40
C VAL A 24 -5.49 -10.04 3.28
N ASP A 25 -4.28 -9.81 2.78
CA ASP A 25 -3.03 -10.10 3.49
C ASP A 25 -2.54 -8.92 4.33
N ALA A 26 -2.94 -7.70 3.93
CA ALA A 26 -2.54 -6.49 4.63
C ALA A 26 -3.60 -5.39 4.55
N VAL A 27 -3.65 -4.57 5.60
CA VAL A 27 -4.52 -3.39 5.70
C VAL A 27 -3.67 -2.16 5.96
N GLY A 28 -3.94 -1.06 5.24
CA GLY A 28 -3.20 0.19 5.36
C GLY A 28 -3.96 1.24 6.17
N LEU A 29 -3.28 1.85 7.14
CA LEU A 29 -3.72 3.00 7.92
C LEU A 29 -2.88 4.21 7.55
N VAL A 30 -3.51 5.33 7.20
CA VAL A 30 -2.82 6.51 6.65
C VAL A 30 -2.61 7.54 7.75
N PHE A 31 -1.34 7.87 8.04
CA PHE A 31 -0.93 8.93 8.96
C PHE A 31 -0.37 10.11 8.16
N TYR A 32 -1.24 10.75 7.39
CA TYR A 32 -0.91 11.91 6.56
C TYR A 32 -2.10 12.88 6.57
N PRO A 33 -2.05 13.98 7.38
CA PRO A 33 -3.17 14.88 7.59
C PRO A 33 -3.87 15.44 6.34
N PRO A 34 -3.15 15.73 5.23
CA PRO A 34 -3.81 16.19 4.00
C PRO A 34 -4.65 15.10 3.30
N SER A 35 -4.48 13.82 3.66
CA SER A 35 -5.23 12.73 3.06
C SER A 35 -6.66 12.65 3.61
N PRO A 36 -7.69 12.46 2.76
CA PRO A 36 -9.05 12.19 3.24
C PRO A 36 -9.18 10.84 3.95
N ARG A 37 -8.13 10.00 3.94
CA ARG A 37 -8.03 8.72 4.60
C ARG A 37 -7.17 8.76 5.86
N ASN A 38 -6.78 9.97 6.28
CA ASN A 38 -6.00 10.15 7.51
C ASN A 38 -6.77 9.65 8.73
N VAL A 39 -6.09 8.96 9.61
CA VAL A 39 -6.64 8.49 10.90
C VAL A 39 -5.86 9.09 12.07
N SER A 40 -6.55 9.34 13.18
CA SER A 40 -5.88 9.67 14.44
C SER A 40 -5.26 8.41 15.07
N ILE A 41 -4.42 8.59 16.08
CA ILE A 41 -3.84 7.48 16.84
C ILE A 41 -4.94 6.63 17.48
N GLU A 42 -5.96 7.25 18.07
CA GLU A 42 -7.08 6.57 18.71
C GLU A 42 -7.91 5.75 17.71
N GLN A 43 -8.17 6.33 16.52
CA GLN A 43 -8.84 5.60 15.44
C GLN A 43 -7.97 4.42 14.95
N ALA A 44 -6.68 4.61 14.80
CA ALA A 44 -5.76 3.55 14.37
C ALA A 44 -5.67 2.42 15.41
N GLN A 45 -5.67 2.74 16.70
CA GLN A 45 -5.74 1.74 17.77
C GLN A 45 -7.04 0.92 17.69
N ALA A 46 -8.19 1.57 17.45
CA ALA A 46 -9.46 0.90 17.29
C ALA A 46 -9.46 -0.03 16.06
N LEU A 47 -8.97 0.47 14.93
CA LEU A 47 -8.82 -0.31 13.70
C LEU A 47 -7.88 -1.52 13.90
N CYS A 48 -6.74 -1.34 14.57
CA CYS A 48 -5.80 -2.43 14.82
C CYS A 48 -6.38 -3.56 15.70
N ARG A 49 -7.31 -3.24 16.63
CA ARG A 49 -8.02 -4.28 17.41
C ARG A 49 -8.88 -5.20 16.54
N SER A 50 -9.30 -4.73 15.38
CA SER A 50 -10.10 -5.49 14.40
C SER A 50 -9.26 -6.28 13.41
N VAL A 51 -7.92 -6.15 13.44
CA VAL A 51 -7.00 -6.90 12.58
C VAL A 51 -6.80 -8.30 13.15
N PRO A 52 -7.22 -9.36 12.46
CA PRO A 52 -7.05 -10.72 12.95
C PRO A 52 -5.59 -11.20 12.77
N PRO A 53 -5.18 -12.32 13.40
CA PRO A 53 -3.91 -12.97 13.16
C PRO A 53 -3.67 -13.22 11.65
N PHE A 54 -2.41 -13.11 11.23
CA PHE A 54 -1.96 -13.29 9.83
C PHE A 54 -2.38 -12.21 8.84
N VAL A 55 -2.97 -11.11 9.30
CA VAL A 55 -3.17 -9.88 8.51
C VAL A 55 -2.20 -8.82 9.00
N THR A 56 -1.44 -8.23 8.08
CA THR A 56 -0.42 -7.22 8.39
C THR A 56 -1.06 -5.84 8.55
N ALA A 57 -0.84 -5.19 9.69
CA ALA A 57 -1.21 -3.78 9.91
C ALA A 57 -0.08 -2.87 9.40
N VAL A 58 -0.33 -2.10 8.35
CA VAL A 58 0.63 -1.22 7.68
C VAL A 58 0.36 0.23 8.01
N GLY A 59 1.33 0.95 8.58
CA GLY A 59 1.26 2.40 8.77
C GLY A 59 1.87 3.13 7.59
N LEU A 60 1.09 3.96 6.90
CA LEU A 60 1.54 4.78 5.78
C LEU A 60 1.86 6.19 6.24
N PHE A 61 3.05 6.65 5.90
CA PHE A 61 3.56 8.00 6.19
C PHE A 61 4.02 8.69 4.91
N VAL A 62 3.90 10.00 4.87
CA VAL A 62 4.38 10.88 3.78
C VAL A 62 5.15 12.02 4.40
N ASP A 63 6.47 12.01 4.26
CA ASP A 63 7.41 13.03 4.75
C ASP A 63 7.15 13.45 6.22
N ALA A 64 6.70 12.49 7.04
CA ALA A 64 6.46 12.70 8.46
C ALA A 64 7.79 12.93 9.20
N THR A 65 7.76 13.69 10.30
CA THR A 65 8.93 13.83 11.16
C THR A 65 9.21 12.53 11.93
N GLU A 66 10.43 12.31 12.35
CA GLU A 66 10.81 11.16 13.18
C GLU A 66 9.92 11.06 14.43
N GLU A 67 9.67 12.20 15.08
CA GLU A 67 8.84 12.26 16.29
C GLU A 67 7.40 11.78 16.02
N GLN A 68 6.80 12.22 14.91
CA GLN A 68 5.46 11.78 14.50
C GLN A 68 5.39 10.27 14.28
N VAL A 69 6.36 9.70 13.56
CA VAL A 69 6.39 8.24 13.33
C VAL A 69 6.57 7.50 14.65
N ARG A 70 7.52 7.92 15.50
CA ARG A 70 7.77 7.28 16.80
C ARG A 70 6.57 7.39 17.74
N GLU A 71 5.84 8.51 17.71
CA GLU A 71 4.61 8.70 18.49
C GLU A 71 3.54 7.68 18.11
N VAL A 72 3.31 7.50 16.81
CA VAL A 72 2.39 6.47 16.31
C VAL A 72 2.86 5.08 16.74
N LEU A 73 4.15 4.76 16.59
CA LEU A 73 4.70 3.43 16.92
C LEU A 73 4.62 3.09 18.41
N ARG A 74 4.68 4.09 19.29
CA ARG A 74 4.50 3.85 20.73
C ARG A 74 3.09 3.42 21.10
N GLN A 75 2.09 3.77 20.31
CA GLN A 75 0.69 3.65 20.67
C GLN A 75 -0.12 2.71 19.76
N VAL A 76 0.31 2.53 18.52
CA VAL A 76 -0.40 1.72 17.52
C VAL A 76 0.43 0.48 17.19
N PRO A 77 -0.11 -0.74 17.31
CA PRO A 77 0.61 -1.98 17.07
C PRO A 77 0.78 -2.28 15.58
N LEU A 78 1.50 -1.41 14.88
CA LEU A 78 1.87 -1.60 13.48
C LEU A 78 2.97 -2.66 13.36
N THR A 79 2.95 -3.41 12.26
CA THR A 79 3.93 -4.47 11.99
C THR A 79 4.75 -4.24 10.73
N LEU A 80 4.34 -3.28 9.90
CA LEU A 80 5.04 -2.87 8.69
C LEU A 80 4.84 -1.37 8.48
N LEU A 81 5.89 -0.67 8.04
CA LEU A 81 5.81 0.74 7.66
C LEU A 81 5.75 0.88 6.14
N GLN A 82 5.05 1.88 5.66
CA GLN A 82 5.06 2.29 4.26
C GLN A 82 5.45 3.77 4.20
N PHE A 83 6.57 4.06 3.57
CA PHE A 83 7.01 5.43 3.32
C PHE A 83 6.65 5.84 1.89
N HIS A 84 5.79 6.84 1.76
CA HIS A 84 5.16 7.22 0.48
C HIS A 84 5.53 8.63 0.01
N GLY A 85 6.42 9.31 0.72
CA GLY A 85 6.99 10.62 0.40
C GLY A 85 8.38 10.51 -0.23
N ASP A 86 9.21 11.51 0.01
CA ASP A 86 10.58 11.60 -0.50
C ASP A 86 11.62 11.23 0.58
N GLU A 87 11.22 10.36 1.53
CA GLU A 87 12.06 9.90 2.63
C GLU A 87 13.30 9.16 2.11
N THR A 88 14.45 9.44 2.74
CA THR A 88 15.75 8.80 2.40
C THR A 88 15.83 7.37 2.94
N PRO A 89 16.71 6.51 2.39
CA PRO A 89 16.94 5.16 2.92
C PRO A 89 17.35 5.17 4.41
N ALA A 90 18.23 6.07 4.81
CA ALA A 90 18.67 6.22 6.20
C ALA A 90 17.49 6.57 7.13
N TYR A 91 16.61 7.47 6.69
CA TYR A 91 15.40 7.81 7.44
C TYR A 91 14.48 6.59 7.60
N CYS A 92 14.24 5.83 6.53
CA CYS A 92 13.33 4.69 6.59
C CYS A 92 13.80 3.56 7.53
N GLN A 93 15.12 3.38 7.69
CA GLN A 93 15.71 2.28 8.48
C GLN A 93 15.67 2.50 9.99
N GLN A 94 15.54 3.72 10.46
CA GLN A 94 15.78 4.07 11.89
C GLN A 94 14.69 3.63 12.87
N PHE A 95 13.54 3.14 12.37
CA PHE A 95 12.35 2.89 13.21
C PHE A 95 12.27 1.47 13.80
N GLY A 96 13.18 0.58 13.44
CA GLY A 96 13.24 -0.78 14.00
C GLY A 96 12.17 -1.75 13.51
N LEU A 97 11.26 -1.31 12.62
CA LEU A 97 10.28 -2.15 11.95
C LEU A 97 10.65 -2.36 10.46
N PRO A 98 10.24 -3.49 9.86
CA PRO A 98 10.34 -3.65 8.43
C PRO A 98 9.53 -2.56 7.70
N TYR A 99 9.98 -2.19 6.50
CA TYR A 99 9.29 -1.19 5.71
C TYR A 99 9.24 -1.52 4.22
N ILE A 100 8.26 -0.95 3.53
CA ILE A 100 8.18 -0.86 2.07
C ILE A 100 8.31 0.61 1.66
N LYS A 101 8.98 0.85 0.52
CA LYS A 101 9.13 2.21 -0.02
C LYS A 101 8.25 2.38 -1.24
N ALA A 102 7.39 3.39 -1.23
CA ALA A 102 6.61 3.77 -2.39
C ALA A 102 7.45 4.59 -3.38
N VAL A 103 7.26 4.30 -4.65
CA VAL A 103 7.95 4.92 -5.77
C VAL A 103 6.92 5.38 -6.79
N ARG A 104 6.93 6.66 -7.11
CA ARG A 104 6.08 7.24 -8.15
C ARG A 104 6.74 7.02 -9.51
N VAL A 105 6.26 6.01 -10.24
CA VAL A 105 6.86 5.59 -11.52
C VAL A 105 6.55 6.60 -12.61
N LYS A 106 7.61 7.06 -13.29
CA LYS A 106 7.54 7.97 -14.43
C LYS A 106 8.62 7.64 -15.45
N PRO A 107 8.45 8.02 -16.73
CA PRO A 107 9.50 7.85 -17.73
C PRO A 107 10.83 8.46 -17.28
N GLY A 108 11.93 7.74 -17.50
CA GLY A 108 13.29 8.16 -17.15
C GLY A 108 13.71 7.88 -15.68
N LEU A 109 12.84 7.30 -14.85
CA LEU A 109 13.23 6.85 -13.51
C LEU A 109 13.98 5.51 -13.61
N ASP A 110 15.19 5.45 -13.07
CA ASP A 110 15.94 4.20 -12.93
C ASP A 110 15.46 3.41 -11.69
N LEU A 111 14.55 2.46 -11.92
CA LEU A 111 13.99 1.63 -10.84
C LEU A 111 15.02 0.62 -10.29
N LEU A 112 16.03 0.21 -11.07
CA LEU A 112 17.08 -0.71 -10.59
C LEU A 112 18.00 0.02 -9.62
N GLN A 113 18.41 1.24 -9.96
CA GLN A 113 19.19 2.08 -9.05
C GLN A 113 18.40 2.40 -7.80
N TYR A 114 17.10 2.74 -7.93
CA TYR A 114 16.22 3.01 -6.79
C TYR A 114 16.12 1.81 -5.85
N ALA A 115 15.95 0.60 -6.41
CA ALA A 115 15.92 -0.64 -5.63
C ALA A 115 17.26 -0.92 -4.90
N THR A 116 18.36 -0.54 -5.52
CA THR A 116 19.70 -0.64 -4.91
C THR A 116 19.85 0.32 -3.74
N ASP A 117 19.43 1.56 -3.89
CA ASP A 117 19.49 2.58 -2.84
C ASP A 117 18.62 2.18 -1.62
N PHE A 118 17.46 1.57 -1.87
CA PHE A 118 16.55 1.08 -0.85
C PHE A 118 16.67 -0.43 -0.57
N ALA A 119 17.84 -1.02 -0.71
CA ALA A 119 18.07 -2.46 -0.53
C ALA A 119 17.66 -3.01 0.86
N SER A 120 17.51 -2.16 1.87
CA SER A 120 17.00 -2.51 3.21
C SER A 120 15.47 -2.61 3.28
N ALA A 121 14.73 -2.13 2.26
CA ALA A 121 13.28 -2.27 2.18
C ALA A 121 12.87 -3.74 1.98
N ARG A 122 11.69 -4.10 2.44
CA ARG A 122 11.09 -5.43 2.20
C ARG A 122 10.41 -5.53 0.83
N GLY A 123 10.28 -4.42 0.12
CA GLY A 123 9.71 -4.33 -1.21
C GLY A 123 9.55 -2.88 -1.66
N LEU A 124 9.34 -2.71 -2.94
CA LEU A 124 8.96 -1.43 -3.54
C LEU A 124 7.47 -1.44 -3.89
N LEU A 125 6.75 -0.42 -3.44
CA LEU A 125 5.38 -0.16 -3.90
C LEU A 125 5.44 0.80 -5.07
N LEU A 126 5.07 0.31 -6.26
CA LEU A 126 5.09 1.10 -7.49
C LEU A 126 3.72 1.74 -7.71
N ASP A 127 3.68 3.06 -7.65
CA ASP A 127 2.44 3.85 -7.78
C ASP A 127 2.52 4.79 -8.99
N ALA A 128 1.37 5.22 -9.51
CA ALA A 128 1.31 6.18 -10.61
C ALA A 128 1.85 7.56 -10.17
N TYR A 129 2.63 8.18 -11.06
CA TYR A 129 3.06 9.55 -10.85
C TYR A 129 1.94 10.51 -11.27
N VAL A 130 1.46 11.33 -10.33
CA VAL A 130 0.61 12.49 -10.61
C VAL A 130 1.26 13.72 -10.00
N ALA A 131 1.50 14.73 -10.80
CA ALA A 131 2.18 15.94 -10.35
C ALA A 131 1.42 16.59 -9.17
N GLY A 132 2.13 16.86 -8.07
CA GLY A 132 1.58 17.51 -6.88
C GLY A 132 0.69 16.66 -5.97
N VAL A 133 0.48 15.35 -6.27
CA VAL A 133 -0.32 14.44 -5.44
C VAL A 133 0.51 13.22 -5.04
N PRO A 134 0.69 12.97 -3.73
CA PRO A 134 1.53 11.85 -3.25
C PRO A 134 0.82 10.48 -3.27
N GLY A 135 -0.04 10.21 -4.25
CA GLY A 135 -0.71 8.91 -4.43
C GLY A 135 -2.23 8.94 -4.27
N GLY A 136 -2.88 7.82 -4.52
CA GLY A 136 -4.33 7.64 -4.36
C GLY A 136 -5.19 8.39 -5.40
N THR A 137 -4.63 8.75 -6.53
CA THR A 137 -5.29 9.50 -7.61
C THR A 137 -6.25 8.65 -8.45
N GLY A 138 -6.04 7.33 -8.46
CA GLY A 138 -6.77 6.39 -9.33
C GLY A 138 -6.25 6.35 -10.77
N GLU A 139 -5.13 7.03 -11.06
CA GLU A 139 -4.49 6.98 -12.38
C GLU A 139 -3.58 5.77 -12.53
N ARG A 140 -3.43 5.29 -13.76
CA ARG A 140 -2.53 4.18 -14.13
C ARG A 140 -1.24 4.73 -14.74
N PHE A 141 -0.16 3.99 -14.58
CA PHE A 141 1.09 4.24 -15.29
C PHE A 141 1.38 3.10 -16.27
N ASP A 142 2.32 3.34 -17.17
CA ASP A 142 2.76 2.33 -18.13
C ASP A 142 3.57 1.24 -17.42
N TRP A 143 3.00 0.05 -17.28
CA TRP A 143 3.62 -1.08 -16.61
C TRP A 143 4.85 -1.62 -17.33
N THR A 144 5.07 -1.29 -18.61
CA THR A 144 6.30 -1.66 -19.35
C THR A 144 7.55 -0.97 -18.79
N LEU A 145 7.37 0.08 -17.97
CA LEU A 145 8.46 0.75 -17.26
C LEU A 145 9.03 -0.08 -16.10
N ILE A 146 8.37 -1.20 -15.72
CA ILE A 146 8.82 -2.04 -14.60
C ILE A 146 9.83 -3.08 -15.14
N PRO A 147 11.12 -3.03 -14.72
CA PRO A 147 12.08 -4.05 -15.09
C PRO A 147 11.71 -5.43 -14.52
N ALA A 148 11.80 -6.47 -15.33
CA ALA A 148 11.50 -7.84 -14.91
C ALA A 148 12.46 -8.40 -13.83
N ASN A 149 13.64 -7.79 -13.69
CA ASN A 149 14.71 -8.24 -12.78
C ASN A 149 14.91 -7.32 -11.57
N LEU A 150 13.86 -6.64 -11.09
CA LEU A 150 13.95 -5.87 -9.85
C LEU A 150 14.38 -6.78 -8.68
N PRO A 151 15.41 -6.38 -7.90
CA PRO A 151 15.95 -7.21 -6.82
C PRO A 151 15.05 -7.26 -5.58
N LEU A 152 14.06 -6.37 -5.49
CA LEU A 152 13.09 -6.31 -4.39
C LEU A 152 11.71 -6.77 -4.85
N PRO A 153 10.91 -7.38 -3.96
CA PRO A 153 9.51 -7.68 -4.22
C PRO A 153 8.72 -6.44 -4.66
N VAL A 154 7.94 -6.58 -5.73
CA VAL A 154 7.10 -5.50 -6.26
C VAL A 154 5.70 -5.58 -5.66
N VAL A 155 5.24 -4.50 -5.06
CA VAL A 155 3.83 -4.26 -4.72
C VAL A 155 3.29 -3.30 -5.77
N LEU A 156 2.42 -3.80 -6.66
CA LEU A 156 1.84 -2.98 -7.72
C LEU A 156 0.65 -2.18 -7.18
N SER A 157 0.67 -0.87 -7.40
CA SER A 157 -0.36 0.08 -7.01
C SER A 157 -0.64 1.06 -8.16
N GLY A 158 -1.45 2.08 -7.92
CA GLY A 158 -1.78 3.10 -8.91
C GLY A 158 -2.88 2.69 -9.89
N GLY A 159 -4.09 3.22 -9.67
CA GLY A 159 -5.23 3.04 -10.56
C GLY A 159 -5.77 1.61 -10.67
N LEU A 160 -5.40 0.74 -9.74
CA LEU A 160 -5.98 -0.62 -9.70
C LEU A 160 -7.43 -0.58 -9.22
N ASP A 161 -8.25 -1.40 -9.87
CA ASP A 161 -9.66 -1.59 -9.60
C ASP A 161 -10.10 -3.02 -9.98
N PRO A 162 -11.35 -3.45 -9.69
CA PRO A 162 -11.83 -4.79 -10.05
C PRO A 162 -11.76 -5.12 -11.55
N ASP A 163 -11.84 -4.12 -12.43
CA ASP A 163 -11.91 -4.33 -13.88
C ASP A 163 -10.53 -4.57 -14.51
N ASN A 164 -9.44 -4.14 -13.82
CA ASN A 164 -8.09 -4.17 -14.39
C ASN A 164 -7.08 -5.02 -13.62
N VAL A 165 -7.37 -5.43 -12.39
CA VAL A 165 -6.38 -6.10 -11.53
C VAL A 165 -5.90 -7.43 -12.12
N THR A 166 -6.76 -8.20 -12.77
CA THR A 166 -6.41 -9.47 -13.42
C THR A 166 -5.39 -9.23 -14.55
N GLU A 167 -5.64 -8.24 -15.40
CA GLU A 167 -4.71 -7.84 -16.47
C GLU A 167 -3.38 -7.36 -15.89
N ALA A 168 -3.42 -6.52 -14.86
CA ALA A 168 -2.23 -6.00 -14.18
C ALA A 168 -1.33 -7.13 -13.64
N ILE A 169 -1.91 -8.13 -13.00
CA ILE A 169 -1.18 -9.29 -12.46
C ILE A 169 -0.58 -10.12 -13.59
N ASN A 170 -1.32 -10.40 -14.65
CA ASN A 170 -0.84 -11.19 -15.79
C ASN A 170 0.34 -10.53 -16.49
N ASN A 171 0.34 -9.20 -16.61
CA ASN A 171 1.39 -8.44 -17.28
C ASN A 171 2.64 -8.24 -16.40
N VAL A 172 2.45 -7.91 -15.11
CA VAL A 172 3.55 -7.51 -14.20
C VAL A 172 4.06 -8.68 -13.36
N ARG A 173 3.20 -9.63 -13.02
CA ARG A 173 3.46 -10.74 -12.08
C ARG A 173 4.05 -10.24 -10.75
N PRO A 174 3.40 -9.28 -10.10
CA PRO A 174 3.92 -8.68 -8.89
C PRO A 174 3.87 -9.65 -7.70
N TRP A 175 4.66 -9.39 -6.67
CA TRP A 175 4.56 -10.08 -5.38
C TRP A 175 3.23 -9.83 -4.68
N ALA A 176 2.73 -8.58 -4.78
CA ALA A 176 1.47 -8.14 -4.20
C ALA A 176 0.84 -7.04 -5.05
N VAL A 177 -0.44 -6.84 -4.85
CA VAL A 177 -1.19 -5.67 -5.34
C VAL A 177 -1.69 -4.84 -4.17
N ASP A 178 -1.74 -3.51 -4.35
CA ASP A 178 -2.27 -2.56 -3.38
C ASP A 178 -3.38 -1.73 -4.01
N VAL A 179 -4.53 -1.67 -3.36
CA VAL A 179 -5.67 -0.89 -3.83
C VAL A 179 -6.19 0.04 -2.75
N SER A 180 -6.59 1.24 -3.15
CA SER A 180 -7.24 2.21 -2.24
C SER A 180 -8.54 2.73 -2.84
N SER A 181 -8.46 3.72 -3.75
CA SER A 181 -9.63 4.38 -4.37
C SER A 181 -10.47 3.44 -5.25
N GLY A 182 -9.86 2.47 -5.93
CA GLY A 182 -10.56 1.53 -6.83
C GLY A 182 -11.61 0.65 -6.15
N VAL A 183 -11.56 0.54 -4.82
CA VAL A 183 -12.54 -0.20 -4.01
C VAL A 183 -13.32 0.70 -3.05
N GLU A 184 -13.44 1.99 -3.38
CA GLU A 184 -14.21 2.96 -2.59
C GLU A 184 -15.53 3.34 -3.28
N GLN A 185 -16.54 3.65 -2.48
CA GLN A 185 -17.76 4.35 -2.93
C GLN A 185 -17.65 5.87 -2.73
N GLY A 186 -16.70 6.30 -1.91
CA GLY A 186 -16.35 7.69 -1.62
C GLY A 186 -15.04 7.71 -0.86
N LYS A 187 -14.31 8.84 -0.87
CA LYS A 187 -12.96 8.95 -0.28
C LYS A 187 -12.94 8.48 1.18
N GLY A 188 -12.15 7.45 1.48
CA GLY A 188 -12.02 6.85 2.80
C GLY A 188 -13.18 5.91 3.20
N ASN A 189 -14.14 5.66 2.31
CA ASN A 189 -15.27 4.76 2.54
C ASN A 189 -15.22 3.57 1.58
N LYS A 190 -14.81 2.40 2.06
CA LYS A 190 -14.64 1.19 1.25
C LYS A 190 -15.99 0.59 0.88
N ASP A 191 -16.09 0.09 -0.36
CA ASP A 191 -17.24 -0.62 -0.90
C ASP A 191 -16.98 -2.13 -0.81
N LEU A 192 -17.83 -2.85 -0.08
CA LEU A 192 -17.67 -4.29 0.12
C LEU A 192 -17.77 -5.09 -1.17
N ALA A 193 -18.67 -4.72 -2.06
CA ALA A 193 -18.84 -5.42 -3.34
C ALA A 193 -17.62 -5.23 -4.25
N LYS A 194 -17.10 -4.00 -4.31
CA LYS A 194 -15.87 -3.70 -5.05
C LYS A 194 -14.65 -4.40 -4.45
N MET A 195 -14.53 -4.45 -3.11
CA MET A 195 -13.45 -5.20 -2.46
C MET A 195 -13.51 -6.69 -2.80
N ALA A 196 -14.71 -7.30 -2.72
CA ALA A 196 -14.90 -8.70 -3.08
C ALA A 196 -14.54 -8.95 -4.55
N ALA A 197 -15.05 -8.15 -5.47
CA ALA A 197 -14.75 -8.27 -6.90
C ALA A 197 -13.25 -8.10 -7.21
N PHE A 198 -12.56 -7.15 -6.54
CA PHE A 198 -11.12 -6.98 -6.67
C PHE A 198 -10.35 -8.22 -6.21
N ILE A 199 -10.71 -8.77 -5.05
CA ILE A 199 -10.07 -9.97 -4.49
C ILE A 199 -10.29 -11.19 -5.39
N ASP A 200 -11.50 -11.34 -5.94
CA ASP A 200 -11.81 -12.40 -6.91
C ASP A 200 -11.01 -12.22 -8.20
N GLY A 201 -10.86 -11.00 -8.70
CA GLY A 201 -10.00 -10.68 -9.84
C GLY A 201 -8.53 -11.09 -9.61
N VAL A 202 -8.00 -10.86 -8.40
CA VAL A 202 -6.64 -11.31 -8.03
C VAL A 202 -6.56 -12.84 -8.01
N ARG A 203 -7.52 -13.51 -7.40
CA ARG A 203 -7.54 -14.99 -7.32
C ARG A 203 -7.65 -15.64 -8.69
N ASN A 204 -8.43 -15.05 -9.59
CA ASN A 204 -8.57 -15.55 -10.96
C ASN A 204 -7.29 -15.42 -11.79
N ALA A 205 -6.42 -14.45 -11.47
CA ALA A 205 -5.11 -14.31 -12.12
C ALA A 205 -4.06 -15.32 -11.63
N ASP A 206 -4.25 -15.91 -10.46
CA ASP A 206 -3.31 -16.86 -9.83
C ASP A 206 -3.54 -18.33 -10.26
N VAL A 207 -4.50 -18.59 -11.14
CA VAL A 207 -4.88 -19.95 -11.62
C VAL A 207 -4.00 -20.43 -12.77
#